data_9a7b8144c738e9600005cb0bd9048314
#
_entry.id   9a7b8144c738e9600005cb0bd9048314
#
_cell.length_a   1.000
_cell.length_b   1.000
_cell.length_c   1.000
_cell.angle_alpha   90.00
_cell.angle_beta   90.00
_cell.angle_gamma   90.00
#
_symmetry.space_group_name_H-M   'P 1'
#
loop_
_entity.id
_entity.type
_entity.pdbx_description
1 polymer ?
#
loop_
_entity_poly.entity_id
_entity_poly.type
_entity_poly.pdbx_seq_one_letter_code
_entity_poly.pdbx_strand_id
1 'polypeptide(L)'
;MKITEETLLEKEGYRLHILPSKKYKTITIVAKFKAPLKREGITERALLPHVLQKATNNHPNVRSLQSAFENLYGTALSSDGSKKGENHVISFRMEVVNEAYLNDQEPILEEAVQLFNEVLFDPKTEGEGFDSSIVDREKQTLEQKITSIKDDKMSYANMRLMDHMCKDEPYALHVHGYLEDLETITSEKLYAYYKEMIAKDMLDVYVIGDMDQKAIEKLTDQYFSRKGSTNADDDQVSVTKEVNE
;
A
#
# COMPACT_ATOMS: atom_id res chain seq x y z
N MET A 1 -6.12 28.94 9.99
CA MET A 1 -5.23 27.82 9.68
C MET A 1 -5.03 27.84 8.16
N LYS A 2 -3.82 28.11 7.64
CA LYS A 2 -3.59 28.05 6.20
C LYS A 2 -3.71 26.56 5.81
N ILE A 3 -4.66 26.26 4.94
CA ILE A 3 -4.75 24.94 4.31
C ILE A 3 -3.51 24.82 3.42
N THR A 4 -2.75 23.74 3.58
CA THR A 4 -1.60 23.44 2.73
C THR A 4 -2.15 23.18 1.33
N GLU A 5 -1.70 23.92 0.33
CA GLU A 5 -2.07 23.66 -1.07
C GLU A 5 -1.37 22.39 -1.53
N GLU A 6 -2.15 21.46 -2.04
CA GLU A 6 -1.67 20.25 -2.69
C GLU A 6 -1.21 20.59 -4.12
N THR A 7 -0.05 20.10 -4.50
CA THR A 7 0.39 20.08 -5.91
C THR A 7 0.19 18.69 -6.46
N LEU A 8 -0.72 18.54 -7.44
CA LEU A 8 -0.98 17.28 -8.15
C LEU A 8 -0.26 17.29 -9.50
N LEU A 9 0.52 16.25 -9.78
CA LEU A 9 1.26 16.04 -11.02
C LEU A 9 0.95 14.66 -11.59
N GLU A 10 0.48 14.62 -12.83
CA GLU A 10 0.33 13.38 -13.60
C GLU A 10 1.71 12.94 -14.12
N LYS A 11 2.11 11.71 -13.83
CA LYS A 11 3.41 11.13 -14.16
C LYS A 11 3.25 9.83 -14.94
N GLU A 12 4.34 9.28 -15.46
CA GLU A 12 4.30 8.01 -16.19
C GLU A 12 3.97 6.84 -15.23
N GLY A 13 2.71 6.40 -15.26
CA GLY A 13 2.21 5.27 -14.48
C GLY A 13 1.87 5.57 -13.02
N TYR A 14 1.88 6.84 -12.58
CA TYR A 14 1.44 7.23 -11.24
C TYR A 14 0.99 8.70 -11.19
N ARG A 15 0.29 9.08 -10.11
CA ARG A 15 0.02 10.48 -9.78
C ARG A 15 0.82 10.88 -8.55
N LEU A 16 1.49 12.02 -8.61
CA LEU A 16 2.27 12.56 -7.51
C LEU A 16 1.50 13.69 -6.81
N HIS A 17 1.30 13.54 -5.52
CA HIS A 17 0.66 14.49 -4.64
C HIS A 17 1.68 15.07 -3.67
N ILE A 18 2.04 16.35 -3.80
CA ILE A 18 3.01 17.02 -2.93
C ILE A 18 2.28 17.94 -1.97
N LEU A 19 2.46 17.71 -0.66
CA LEU A 19 1.87 18.51 0.41
C LEU A 19 2.98 19.11 1.29
N PRO A 20 3.52 20.30 0.92
CA PRO A 20 4.60 20.92 1.68
C PRO A 20 4.11 21.37 3.05
N SER A 21 4.84 21.01 4.11
CA SER A 21 4.47 21.39 5.48
C SER A 21 5.69 21.48 6.38
N LYS A 22 5.95 22.67 6.93
CA LYS A 22 7.00 22.92 7.92
C LYS A 22 6.63 22.50 9.36
N LYS A 23 5.46 21.86 9.52
CA LYS A 23 4.98 21.40 10.84
C LYS A 23 5.74 20.19 11.36
N TYR A 24 6.25 19.37 10.46
CA TYR A 24 6.80 18.05 10.77
C TYR A 24 8.31 18.04 10.56
N LYS A 25 9.01 17.31 11.42
CA LYS A 25 10.43 17.01 11.29
C LYS A 25 10.69 15.72 10.53
N THR A 26 9.63 15.11 10.04
CA THR A 26 9.66 13.90 9.22
C THR A 26 9.06 14.18 7.85
N ILE A 27 9.45 13.37 6.87
CA ILE A 27 8.81 13.30 5.56
C ILE A 27 8.04 12.00 5.52
N THR A 28 6.74 12.10 5.20
CA THR A 28 5.88 10.93 5.03
C THR A 28 5.67 10.68 3.54
N ILE A 29 5.93 9.46 3.10
CA ILE A 29 5.68 8.99 1.73
C ILE A 29 4.60 7.92 1.81
N VAL A 30 3.54 8.07 1.00
CA VAL A 30 2.45 7.10 0.96
C VAL A 30 2.20 6.67 -0.48
N ALA A 31 2.36 5.39 -0.77
CA ALA A 31 1.96 4.80 -2.04
C ALA A 31 0.60 4.12 -1.87
N LYS A 32 -0.38 4.47 -2.70
CA LYS A 32 -1.73 3.89 -2.68
C LYS A 32 -2.02 3.21 -4.01
N PHE A 33 -2.26 1.91 -3.96
CA PHE A 33 -2.74 1.12 -5.08
C PHE A 33 -4.25 0.98 -5.01
N LYS A 34 -4.96 1.53 -5.99
CA LYS A 34 -6.42 1.53 -6.06
C LYS A 34 -6.90 0.62 -7.18
N ALA A 35 -7.84 -0.27 -6.86
CA ALA A 35 -8.55 -1.12 -7.83
C ALA A 35 -10.01 -1.29 -7.41
N PRO A 36 -10.92 -1.64 -8.33
CA PRO A 36 -12.30 -1.97 -7.98
C PRO A 36 -12.39 -3.11 -6.96
N LEU A 37 -13.35 -3.02 -6.04
CA LEU A 37 -13.71 -4.10 -5.13
C LEU A 37 -14.29 -5.28 -5.92
N LYS A 38 -13.58 -6.41 -5.92
CA LYS A 38 -14.02 -7.65 -6.56
C LYS A 38 -13.82 -8.82 -5.61
N ARG A 39 -14.69 -9.83 -5.65
CA ARG A 39 -14.54 -11.04 -4.85
C ARG A 39 -13.30 -11.82 -5.26
N GLU A 40 -13.04 -11.87 -6.56
CA GLU A 40 -11.86 -12.51 -7.13
C GLU A 40 -10.60 -11.70 -6.77
N GLY A 41 -9.62 -12.38 -6.19
CA GLY A 41 -8.31 -11.80 -5.84
C GLY A 41 -8.32 -10.93 -4.59
N ILE A 42 -9.44 -10.80 -3.86
CA ILE A 42 -9.50 -9.94 -2.65
C ILE A 42 -8.58 -10.47 -1.54
N THR A 43 -8.44 -11.78 -1.42
CA THR A 43 -7.61 -12.40 -0.39
C THR A 43 -6.13 -12.34 -0.75
N GLU A 44 -5.78 -12.55 -2.03
CA GLU A 44 -4.43 -12.27 -2.57
C GLU A 44 -4.06 -10.81 -2.32
N ARG A 45 -4.99 -9.89 -2.59
CA ARG A 45 -4.79 -8.46 -2.38
C ARG A 45 -4.60 -8.09 -0.91
N ALA A 46 -5.29 -8.76 0.01
CA ALA A 46 -5.11 -8.59 1.44
C ALA A 46 -3.79 -9.17 1.96
N LEU A 47 -3.33 -10.29 1.38
CA LEU A 47 -2.10 -10.98 1.77
C LEU A 47 -0.84 -10.24 1.26
N LEU A 48 -0.91 -9.70 0.05
CA LEU A 48 0.24 -9.14 -0.65
C LEU A 48 1.04 -8.10 0.15
N PRO A 49 0.43 -7.10 0.83
CA PRO A 49 1.19 -6.14 1.63
C PRO A 49 1.98 -6.77 2.78
N HIS A 50 1.49 -7.88 3.34
CA HIS A 50 2.19 -8.61 4.38
C HIS A 50 3.46 -9.27 3.85
N VAL A 51 3.40 -9.84 2.64
CA VAL A 51 4.55 -10.50 1.99
C VAL A 51 5.60 -9.47 1.55
N LEU A 52 5.18 -8.38 0.90
CA LEU A 52 6.10 -7.35 0.36
C LEU A 52 6.98 -6.70 1.42
N GLN A 53 6.50 -6.59 2.67
CA GLN A 53 7.24 -5.98 3.79
C GLN A 53 8.26 -6.93 4.45
N LYS A 54 8.47 -8.15 3.94
CA LYS A 54 9.32 -9.13 4.60
C LYS A 54 10.71 -9.26 3.99
N ALA A 55 10.82 -9.09 2.69
CA ALA A 55 12.10 -9.22 2.00
C ALA A 55 12.06 -8.56 0.62
N THR A 56 13.21 -8.06 0.19
CA THR A 56 13.49 -7.62 -1.19
C THR A 56 14.62 -8.46 -1.77
N ASN A 57 14.90 -8.32 -3.06
CA ASN A 57 16.06 -9.02 -3.63
C ASN A 57 17.38 -8.56 -3.00
N ASN A 58 17.53 -7.28 -2.64
CA ASN A 58 18.72 -6.74 -1.97
C ASN A 58 18.73 -7.05 -0.45
N HIS A 59 17.55 -7.20 0.16
CA HIS A 59 17.37 -7.52 1.57
C HIS A 59 16.58 -8.82 1.73
N PRO A 60 17.23 -10.00 1.55
CA PRO A 60 16.56 -11.27 1.28
C PRO A 60 15.88 -11.91 2.49
N ASN A 61 15.83 -11.24 3.63
CA ASN A 61 15.12 -11.69 4.83
C ASN A 61 14.70 -10.52 5.72
N VAL A 62 13.75 -10.80 6.63
CA VAL A 62 13.17 -9.79 7.54
C VAL A 62 14.25 -9.02 8.31
N ARG A 63 15.30 -9.72 8.78
CA ARG A 63 16.36 -9.09 9.59
C ARG A 63 17.19 -8.10 8.77
N SER A 64 17.58 -8.46 7.55
CA SER A 64 18.36 -7.56 6.68
C SER A 64 17.53 -6.33 6.25
N LEU A 65 16.24 -6.53 5.95
CA LEU A 65 15.34 -5.43 5.61
C LEU A 65 15.10 -4.52 6.82
N GLN A 66 14.89 -5.09 8.00
CA GLN A 66 14.72 -4.32 9.24
C GLN A 66 15.98 -3.50 9.57
N SER A 67 17.18 -4.11 9.42
CA SER A 67 18.43 -3.38 9.61
C SER A 67 18.61 -2.22 8.63
N ALA A 68 18.14 -2.36 7.39
CA ALA A 68 18.16 -1.27 6.42
C ALA A 68 17.28 -0.09 6.89
N PHE A 69 16.07 -0.34 7.41
CA PHE A 69 15.23 0.70 8.00
C PHE A 69 15.84 1.34 9.25
N GLU A 70 16.50 0.54 10.10
CA GLU A 70 17.18 1.05 11.31
C GLU A 70 18.36 1.96 10.95
N ASN A 71 19.13 1.63 9.91
CA ASN A 71 20.22 2.46 9.40
C ASN A 71 19.73 3.81 8.85
N LEU A 72 18.47 3.90 8.44
CA LEU A 72 17.81 5.14 8.01
C LEU A 72 17.12 5.85 9.21
N TYR A 73 17.83 5.92 10.34
CA TYR A 73 17.37 6.57 11.58
C TYR A 73 16.03 6.03 12.11
N GLY A 74 15.80 4.72 11.92
CA GLY A 74 14.58 4.08 12.38
C GLY A 74 13.36 4.41 11.53
N THR A 75 13.55 4.59 10.23
CA THR A 75 12.47 4.75 9.26
C THR A 75 11.41 3.66 9.46
N ALA A 76 10.15 4.05 9.57
CA ALA A 76 9.04 3.15 9.79
C ALA A 76 8.25 2.90 8.50
N LEU A 77 8.00 1.63 8.20
CA LEU A 77 7.13 1.21 7.10
C LEU A 77 5.91 0.50 7.66
N SER A 78 4.73 0.88 7.20
CA SER A 78 3.45 0.24 7.52
C SER A 78 2.60 0.07 6.28
N SER A 79 1.67 -0.87 6.32
CA SER A 79 0.66 -1.03 5.27
C SER A 79 -0.74 -1.17 5.87
N ASP A 80 -1.72 -0.76 5.09
CA ASP A 80 -3.14 -0.88 5.42
C ASP A 80 -3.96 -1.15 4.16
N GLY A 81 -5.03 -1.95 4.31
CA GLY A 81 -6.03 -2.19 3.29
C GLY A 81 -7.38 -1.59 3.71
N SER A 82 -7.99 -0.82 2.83
CA SER A 82 -9.26 -0.14 3.13
C SER A 82 -10.19 -0.13 1.91
N LYS A 83 -11.49 0.06 2.19
CA LYS A 83 -12.51 0.29 1.17
C LYS A 83 -12.75 1.79 1.02
N LYS A 84 -12.82 2.29 -0.22
CA LYS A 84 -13.18 3.67 -0.56
C LYS A 84 -14.20 3.66 -1.68
N GLY A 85 -15.50 3.85 -1.32
CA GLY A 85 -16.59 3.59 -2.25
C GLY A 85 -16.53 2.15 -2.77
N GLU A 86 -16.57 1.98 -4.08
CA GLU A 86 -16.49 0.68 -4.74
C GLU A 86 -15.04 0.21 -5.01
N ASN A 87 -14.05 0.84 -4.37
CA ASN A 87 -12.65 0.52 -4.57
C ASN A 87 -12.00 -0.10 -3.32
N HIS A 88 -11.07 -1.02 -3.56
CA HIS A 88 -10.11 -1.52 -2.58
C HIS A 88 -8.80 -0.75 -2.73
N VAL A 89 -8.35 -0.10 -1.67
CA VAL A 89 -7.12 0.66 -1.64
C VAL A 89 -6.13 0.00 -0.70
N ILE A 90 -4.97 -0.40 -1.24
CA ILE A 90 -3.81 -0.79 -0.44
C ILE A 90 -2.93 0.45 -0.28
N SER A 91 -2.57 0.79 0.95
CA SER A 91 -1.69 1.90 1.26
C SER A 91 -0.42 1.38 1.91
N PHE A 92 0.74 1.78 1.38
CA PHE A 92 2.03 1.64 2.04
C PHE A 92 2.46 3.03 2.50
N ARG A 93 2.79 3.16 3.78
CA ARG A 93 3.22 4.41 4.38
C ARG A 93 4.62 4.25 4.96
N MET A 94 5.52 5.09 4.51
CA MET A 94 6.85 5.22 5.07
C MET A 94 7.02 6.59 5.72
N GLU A 95 7.61 6.62 6.89
CA GLU A 95 7.93 7.84 7.61
C GLU A 95 9.42 7.88 7.88
N VAL A 96 10.10 8.89 7.33
CA VAL A 96 11.54 9.08 7.40
C VAL A 96 11.86 10.41 8.05
N VAL A 97 12.95 10.47 8.81
CA VAL A 97 13.43 11.72 9.39
C VAL A 97 13.85 12.67 8.26
N ASN A 98 13.55 13.95 8.41
CA ASN A 98 14.00 14.95 7.46
C ASN A 98 15.46 15.31 7.74
N GLU A 99 16.35 15.06 6.79
CA GLU A 99 17.79 15.32 6.86
C GLU A 99 18.15 16.77 7.22
N ALA A 100 17.28 17.74 6.88
CA ALA A 100 17.47 19.14 7.26
C ALA A 100 17.52 19.38 8.78
N TYR A 101 17.08 18.41 9.59
CA TYR A 101 17.12 18.45 11.06
C TYR A 101 18.22 17.56 11.67
N LEU A 102 19.06 16.95 10.84
CA LEU A 102 20.19 16.13 11.26
C LEU A 102 21.50 16.94 11.19
N ASN A 103 22.49 16.53 11.97
CA ASN A 103 23.81 17.16 11.96
C ASN A 103 24.67 16.66 10.79
N ASP A 104 24.37 15.48 10.30
CA ASP A 104 25.08 14.81 9.21
C ASP A 104 24.35 15.08 7.89
N GLN A 105 25.11 15.37 6.82
CA GLN A 105 24.55 15.66 5.50
C GLN A 105 24.47 14.37 4.65
N GLU A 106 23.86 13.32 5.19
CA GLU A 106 23.61 12.09 4.46
C GLU A 106 22.31 12.19 3.65
N PRO A 107 22.22 11.62 2.43
CA PRO A 107 21.03 11.70 1.59
C PRO A 107 19.95 10.70 2.04
N ILE A 108 19.49 10.83 3.29
CA ILE A 108 18.57 9.90 3.96
C ILE A 108 17.26 9.76 3.19
N LEU A 109 16.73 10.86 2.65
CA LEU A 109 15.48 10.83 1.90
C LEU A 109 15.60 10.03 0.60
N GLU A 110 16.71 10.17 -0.13
CA GLU A 110 16.93 9.41 -1.37
C GLU A 110 17.06 7.91 -1.07
N GLU A 111 17.87 7.53 -0.07
CA GLU A 111 18.03 6.14 0.35
C GLU A 111 16.70 5.52 0.84
N ALA A 112 15.89 6.29 1.58
CA ALA A 112 14.58 5.86 2.03
C ALA A 112 13.61 5.65 0.85
N VAL A 113 13.58 6.55 -0.14
CA VAL A 113 12.76 6.41 -1.34
C VAL A 113 13.21 5.20 -2.15
N GLN A 114 14.51 4.96 -2.28
CA GLN A 114 15.06 3.77 -2.94
C GLN A 114 14.61 2.49 -2.22
N LEU A 115 14.76 2.42 -0.91
CA LEU A 115 14.33 1.25 -0.11
C LEU A 115 12.82 1.03 -0.21
N PHE A 116 12.03 2.12 -0.22
CA PHE A 116 10.58 2.04 -0.43
C PHE A 116 10.23 1.49 -1.80
N ASN A 117 10.93 1.94 -2.84
CA ASN A 117 10.79 1.41 -4.19
C ASN A 117 11.13 -0.09 -4.24
N GLU A 118 12.21 -0.53 -3.60
CA GLU A 118 12.58 -1.95 -3.53
C GLU A 118 11.47 -2.80 -2.89
N VAL A 119 10.88 -2.34 -1.79
CA VAL A 119 9.77 -3.05 -1.14
C VAL A 119 8.56 -3.17 -2.07
N LEU A 120 8.25 -2.12 -2.83
CA LEU A 120 7.07 -2.11 -3.69
C LEU A 120 7.28 -2.85 -5.01
N PHE A 121 8.49 -2.75 -5.61
CA PHE A 121 8.71 -3.15 -7.00
C PHE A 121 9.82 -4.18 -7.22
N ASP A 122 10.61 -4.49 -6.19
CA ASP A 122 11.68 -5.50 -6.26
C ASP A 122 11.62 -6.50 -5.08
N PRO A 123 10.44 -7.13 -4.84
CA PRO A 123 10.29 -8.08 -3.77
C PRO A 123 11.13 -9.34 -3.99
N LYS A 124 11.49 -10.01 -2.90
CA LYS A 124 12.19 -11.30 -2.94
C LYS A 124 11.39 -12.36 -3.69
N THR A 125 12.01 -12.95 -4.70
CA THR A 125 11.42 -14.04 -5.49
C THR A 125 12.28 -15.29 -5.45
N GLU A 126 11.63 -16.44 -5.65
CA GLU A 126 12.24 -17.75 -5.84
C GLU A 126 11.59 -18.46 -7.02
N GLY A 127 12.38 -18.79 -8.06
CA GLY A 127 11.81 -19.38 -9.27
C GLY A 127 10.80 -18.44 -9.95
N GLU A 128 9.56 -18.91 -10.10
CA GLU A 128 8.47 -18.15 -10.74
C GLU A 128 7.52 -17.47 -9.74
N GLY A 129 7.82 -17.51 -8.43
CA GLY A 129 6.96 -17.01 -7.36
C GLY A 129 7.69 -16.17 -6.31
N PHE A 130 6.97 -15.80 -5.27
CA PHE A 130 7.57 -15.27 -4.04
C PHE A 130 8.29 -16.41 -3.28
N ASP A 131 9.11 -16.06 -2.29
CA ASP A 131 9.63 -17.02 -1.32
C ASP A 131 8.46 -17.73 -0.61
N SER A 132 8.33 -19.06 -0.81
CA SER A 132 7.22 -19.84 -0.30
C SER A 132 7.12 -19.84 1.22
N SER A 133 8.26 -19.82 1.91
CA SER A 133 8.30 -19.79 3.39
C SER A 133 7.76 -18.49 3.95
N ILE A 134 7.97 -17.36 3.24
CA ILE A 134 7.40 -16.06 3.60
C ILE A 134 5.88 -16.09 3.36
N VAL A 135 5.45 -16.56 2.18
CA VAL A 135 4.03 -16.64 1.84
C VAL A 135 3.26 -17.49 2.85
N ASP A 136 3.75 -18.68 3.19
CA ASP A 136 3.09 -19.58 4.14
C ASP A 136 2.96 -18.98 5.53
N ARG A 137 4.00 -18.30 6.01
CA ARG A 137 3.96 -17.61 7.30
C ARG A 137 2.97 -16.45 7.30
N GLU A 138 2.94 -15.64 6.25
CA GLU A 138 2.03 -14.51 6.18
C GLU A 138 0.58 -14.95 5.93
N LYS A 139 0.35 -16.10 5.28
CA LYS A 139 -0.97 -16.75 5.23
C LYS A 139 -1.48 -17.09 6.64
N GLN A 140 -0.65 -17.70 7.48
CA GLN A 140 -1.00 -17.99 8.86
C GLN A 140 -1.31 -16.71 9.66
N THR A 141 -0.53 -15.65 9.44
CA THR A 141 -0.76 -14.35 10.08
C THR A 141 -2.10 -13.75 9.65
N LEU A 142 -2.43 -13.82 8.36
CA LEU A 142 -3.70 -13.33 7.83
C LEU A 142 -4.89 -14.18 8.30
N GLU A 143 -4.73 -15.50 8.36
CA GLU A 143 -5.71 -16.43 8.93
C GLU A 143 -6.04 -16.07 10.39
N GLN A 144 -5.02 -15.85 11.20
CA GLN A 144 -5.20 -15.42 12.59
C GLN A 144 -5.93 -14.07 12.67
N LYS A 145 -5.57 -13.11 11.81
CA LYS A 145 -6.22 -11.80 11.73
C LYS A 145 -7.70 -11.92 11.39
N ILE A 146 -8.06 -12.71 10.38
CA ILE A 146 -9.46 -12.92 9.97
C ILE A 146 -10.24 -13.62 11.09
N THR A 147 -9.66 -14.62 11.72
CA THR A 147 -10.32 -15.40 12.78
C THR A 147 -10.53 -14.57 14.03
N SER A 148 -9.54 -13.75 14.43
CA SER A 148 -9.60 -12.93 15.64
C SER A 148 -10.64 -11.80 15.59
N ILE A 149 -11.16 -11.44 14.41
CA ILE A 149 -12.25 -10.45 14.30
C ILE A 149 -13.47 -10.85 15.14
N LYS A 150 -13.74 -12.16 15.27
CA LYS A 150 -14.86 -12.68 16.07
C LYS A 150 -14.68 -12.47 17.59
N ASP A 151 -13.45 -12.31 18.04
CA ASP A 151 -13.14 -12.09 19.46
C ASP A 151 -13.36 -10.63 19.86
N ASP A 152 -13.16 -9.69 18.93
CA ASP A 152 -13.54 -8.29 19.09
C ASP A 152 -15.02 -8.10 18.70
N LYS A 153 -15.89 -8.06 19.73
CA LYS A 153 -17.35 -7.98 19.54
C LYS A 153 -17.78 -6.73 18.76
N MET A 154 -17.08 -5.61 18.92
CA MET A 154 -17.39 -4.37 18.20
C MET A 154 -17.03 -4.48 16.73
N SER A 155 -15.82 -4.93 16.42
CA SER A 155 -15.35 -5.16 15.05
C SER A 155 -16.22 -6.20 14.34
N TYR A 156 -16.59 -7.28 15.04
CA TYR A 156 -17.49 -8.30 14.49
C TYR A 156 -18.89 -7.75 14.22
N ALA A 157 -19.46 -6.98 15.14
CA ALA A 157 -20.77 -6.36 14.95
C ALA A 157 -20.78 -5.40 13.75
N ASN A 158 -19.74 -4.56 13.62
CA ASN A 158 -19.58 -3.66 12.48
C ASN A 158 -19.45 -4.43 11.16
N MET A 159 -18.67 -5.51 11.12
CA MET A 159 -18.55 -6.37 9.94
C MET A 159 -19.92 -6.95 9.56
N ARG A 160 -20.66 -7.52 10.54
CA ARG A 160 -21.99 -8.09 10.29
C ARG A 160 -23.01 -7.04 9.85
N LEU A 161 -22.93 -5.82 10.39
CA LEU A 161 -23.76 -4.71 9.95
C LEU A 161 -23.53 -4.41 8.47
N MET A 162 -22.27 -4.32 8.02
CA MET A 162 -21.93 -4.10 6.61
C MET A 162 -22.42 -5.25 5.73
N ASP A 163 -22.27 -6.52 6.17
CA ASP A 163 -22.79 -7.70 5.44
C ASP A 163 -24.30 -7.59 5.16
N HIS A 164 -25.07 -7.07 6.12
CA HIS A 164 -26.51 -6.94 5.98
C HIS A 164 -26.93 -5.68 5.21
N MET A 165 -26.29 -4.55 5.48
CA MET A 165 -26.65 -3.28 4.84
C MET A 165 -26.28 -3.23 3.36
N CYS A 166 -25.13 -3.81 3.02
CA CYS A 166 -24.54 -3.76 1.68
C CYS A 166 -24.60 -5.11 0.94
N LYS A 167 -25.56 -5.98 1.30
CA LYS A 167 -25.64 -7.39 0.87
C LYS A 167 -25.47 -7.60 -0.63
N ASP A 168 -26.00 -6.69 -1.43
CA ASP A 168 -25.98 -6.77 -2.90
C ASP A 168 -24.99 -5.78 -3.54
N GLU A 169 -24.05 -5.27 -2.76
CA GLU A 169 -23.08 -4.26 -3.18
C GLU A 169 -21.64 -4.78 -3.03
N PRO A 170 -20.69 -4.31 -3.85
CA PRO A 170 -19.27 -4.66 -3.67
C PRO A 170 -18.74 -4.30 -2.26
N TYR A 171 -19.34 -3.30 -1.61
CA TYR A 171 -18.95 -2.84 -0.28
C TYR A 171 -19.17 -3.89 0.83
N ALA A 172 -19.99 -4.93 0.60
CA ALA A 172 -20.13 -6.05 1.52
C ALA A 172 -18.86 -6.92 1.59
N LEU A 173 -17.99 -6.90 0.58
CA LEU A 173 -16.78 -7.70 0.55
C LEU A 173 -15.84 -7.37 1.72
N HIS A 174 -15.26 -8.40 2.32
CA HIS A 174 -14.35 -8.25 3.46
C HIS A 174 -12.95 -7.84 2.99
N VAL A 175 -12.45 -6.71 3.47
CA VAL A 175 -11.15 -6.14 3.07
C VAL A 175 -9.94 -7.04 3.40
N HIS A 176 -10.08 -7.92 4.37
CA HIS A 176 -9.05 -8.91 4.73
C HIS A 176 -9.18 -10.23 3.98
N GLY A 177 -10.14 -10.33 3.05
CA GLY A 177 -10.40 -11.58 2.31
C GLY A 177 -11.13 -12.63 3.12
N TYR A 178 -10.97 -13.88 2.73
CA TYR A 178 -11.73 -15.02 3.22
C TYR A 178 -10.83 -16.22 3.50
N LEU A 179 -11.15 -16.99 4.54
CA LEU A 179 -10.36 -18.15 4.97
C LEU A 179 -10.27 -19.24 3.89
N GLU A 180 -11.38 -19.49 3.21
CA GLU A 180 -11.47 -20.51 2.16
C GLU A 180 -10.53 -20.25 0.97
N ASP A 181 -10.18 -18.99 0.71
CA ASP A 181 -9.28 -18.64 -0.39
C ASP A 181 -7.82 -18.95 -0.04
N LEU A 182 -7.44 -18.84 1.24
CA LEU A 182 -6.04 -18.99 1.70
C LEU A 182 -5.44 -20.35 1.30
N GLU A 183 -6.24 -21.41 1.31
CA GLU A 183 -5.77 -22.75 0.95
C GLU A 183 -5.32 -22.84 -0.51
N THR A 184 -5.93 -22.03 -1.40
CA THR A 184 -5.67 -22.05 -2.84
C THR A 184 -4.58 -21.12 -3.30
N ILE A 185 -4.10 -20.20 -2.41
CA ILE A 185 -3.06 -19.24 -2.73
C ILE A 185 -1.69 -19.92 -2.61
N THR A 186 -0.96 -19.98 -3.75
CA THR A 186 0.43 -20.41 -3.82
C THR A 186 1.35 -19.20 -4.02
N SER A 187 2.67 -19.39 -3.86
CA SER A 187 3.68 -18.35 -4.10
C SER A 187 3.63 -17.82 -5.53
N GLU A 188 3.41 -18.70 -6.52
CA GLU A 188 3.33 -18.36 -7.94
C GLU A 188 2.04 -17.59 -8.27
N LYS A 189 0.89 -18.03 -7.70
CA LYS A 189 -0.39 -17.32 -7.88
C LYS A 189 -0.34 -15.92 -7.29
N LEU A 190 0.21 -15.79 -6.08
CA LEU A 190 0.33 -14.50 -5.42
C LEU A 190 1.28 -13.57 -6.20
N TYR A 191 2.37 -14.10 -6.75
CA TYR A 191 3.29 -13.33 -7.58
C TYR A 191 2.67 -12.93 -8.93
N ALA A 192 1.87 -13.81 -9.54
CA ALA A 192 1.10 -13.46 -10.73
C ALA A 192 0.11 -12.32 -10.45
N TYR A 193 -0.61 -12.41 -9.32
CA TYR A 193 -1.50 -11.33 -8.86
C TYR A 193 -0.75 -10.01 -8.62
N TYR A 194 0.42 -10.07 -7.97
CA TYR A 194 1.29 -8.90 -7.77
C TYR A 194 1.65 -8.23 -9.09
N LYS A 195 2.08 -8.99 -10.11
CA LYS A 195 2.41 -8.45 -11.44
C LYS A 195 1.20 -7.78 -12.09
N GLU A 196 0.02 -8.36 -11.93
CA GLU A 196 -1.22 -7.78 -12.43
C GLU A 196 -1.56 -6.47 -11.70
N MET A 197 -1.47 -6.44 -10.38
CA MET A 197 -1.67 -5.25 -9.56
C MET A 197 -0.73 -4.10 -9.99
N ILE A 198 0.57 -4.38 -10.10
CA ILE A 198 1.54 -3.39 -10.54
C ILE A 198 1.23 -2.86 -11.95
N ALA A 199 0.75 -3.69 -12.86
CA ALA A 199 0.45 -3.29 -14.24
C ALA A 199 -0.86 -2.51 -14.38
N LYS A 200 -1.88 -2.80 -13.56
CA LYS A 200 -3.26 -2.34 -13.78
C LYS A 200 -3.77 -1.35 -12.75
N ASP A 201 -3.30 -1.44 -11.50
CA ASP A 201 -3.81 -0.55 -10.44
C ASP A 201 -3.36 0.88 -10.66
N MET A 202 -4.26 1.81 -10.36
CA MET A 202 -3.88 3.21 -10.24
C MET A 202 -3.00 3.42 -9.02
N LEU A 203 -1.86 4.07 -9.22
CA LEU A 203 -0.92 4.40 -8.16
C LEU A 203 -0.95 5.90 -7.87
N ASP A 204 -1.30 6.25 -6.64
CA ASP A 204 -1.12 7.58 -6.08
C ASP A 204 0.05 7.59 -5.11
N VAL A 205 1.01 8.50 -5.30
CA VAL A 205 2.15 8.70 -4.41
C VAL A 205 2.02 10.07 -3.75
N TYR A 206 1.86 10.07 -2.43
CA TYR A 206 1.78 11.28 -1.62
C TYR A 206 3.11 11.51 -0.93
N VAL A 207 3.64 12.74 -0.98
CA VAL A 207 4.81 13.16 -0.21
C VAL A 207 4.44 14.37 0.64
N ILE A 208 4.59 14.24 1.95
CA ILE A 208 4.13 15.22 2.95
C ILE A 208 5.29 15.58 3.86
N GLY A 209 5.64 16.86 3.97
CA GLY A 209 6.72 17.31 4.85
C GLY A 209 7.36 18.62 4.40
N ASP A 210 8.47 18.98 5.04
CA ASP A 210 9.29 20.15 4.66
C ASP A 210 10.38 19.71 3.67
N MET A 211 10.14 19.94 2.37
CA MET A 211 11.01 19.53 1.28
C MET A 211 10.93 20.47 0.10
N ASP A 212 11.94 20.44 -0.76
CA ASP A 212 11.92 21.10 -2.05
C ASP A 212 11.07 20.29 -3.05
N GLN A 213 10.05 20.93 -3.62
CA GLN A 213 9.10 20.27 -4.53
C GLN A 213 9.77 19.72 -5.80
N LYS A 214 10.75 20.46 -6.38
CA LYS A 214 11.43 20.01 -7.60
C LYS A 214 12.37 18.84 -7.34
N ALA A 215 13.03 18.83 -6.17
CA ALA A 215 13.86 17.71 -5.77
C ALA A 215 13.02 16.44 -5.58
N ILE A 216 11.86 16.56 -4.91
CA ILE A 216 10.92 15.44 -4.74
C ILE A 216 10.37 14.95 -6.08
N GLU A 217 9.97 15.86 -6.97
CA GLU A 217 9.50 15.49 -8.30
C GLU A 217 10.54 14.66 -9.06
N LYS A 218 11.79 15.13 -9.11
CA LYS A 218 12.88 14.41 -9.76
C LYS A 218 13.15 13.04 -9.12
N LEU A 219 13.15 13.00 -7.79
CA LEU A 219 13.38 11.77 -7.02
C LEU A 219 12.27 10.74 -7.26
N THR A 220 11.02 11.17 -7.22
CA THR A 220 9.88 10.26 -7.47
C THR A 220 9.83 9.81 -8.92
N ASP A 221 10.17 10.65 -9.90
CA ASP A 221 10.26 10.25 -11.31
C ASP A 221 11.34 9.16 -11.51
N GLN A 222 12.45 9.24 -10.80
CA GLN A 222 13.52 8.24 -10.89
C GLN A 222 13.08 6.87 -10.36
N TYR A 223 12.29 6.82 -9.29
CA TYR A 223 11.98 5.57 -8.58
C TYR A 223 10.55 5.04 -8.80
N PHE A 224 9.57 5.88 -9.17
CA PHE A 224 8.17 5.44 -9.30
C PHE A 224 7.65 5.42 -10.74
N SER A 225 8.37 5.98 -11.72
CA SER A 225 7.98 5.90 -13.13
C SER A 225 7.88 4.45 -13.60
N ARG A 226 6.72 4.08 -14.14
CA ARG A 226 6.42 2.71 -14.57
C ARG A 226 5.45 2.70 -15.74
N LYS A 227 5.49 1.62 -16.53
CA LYS A 227 4.43 1.33 -17.50
C LYS A 227 3.21 0.81 -16.73
N GLY A 228 2.26 1.67 -16.43
CA GLY A 228 1.04 1.34 -15.69
C GLY A 228 -0.12 2.22 -16.10
N SER A 229 -1.33 1.92 -15.61
CA SER A 229 -2.52 2.71 -15.88
C SER A 229 -2.52 3.98 -15.02
N THR A 230 -2.74 5.14 -15.68
CA THR A 230 -3.09 6.40 -15.02
C THR A 230 -4.56 6.73 -15.23
N ASN A 231 -5.41 5.75 -15.65
CA ASN A 231 -6.78 6.01 -16.02
C ASN A 231 -7.58 6.62 -14.86
N ALA A 232 -7.79 7.91 -14.97
CA ALA A 232 -8.64 8.71 -14.09
C ALA A 232 -10.15 8.50 -14.35
N ASP A 233 -10.51 7.65 -15.31
CA ASP A 233 -11.90 7.51 -15.78
C ASP A 233 -12.86 6.84 -14.79
N ASP A 234 -12.37 6.32 -13.67
CA ASP A 234 -13.20 5.60 -12.70
C ASP A 234 -13.59 6.40 -11.43
N ASP A 235 -13.28 7.69 -11.38
CA ASP A 235 -13.71 8.56 -10.26
C ASP A 235 -15.16 9.08 -10.40
N GLN A 236 -15.93 8.57 -11.37
CA GLN A 236 -17.37 8.84 -11.40
C GLN A 236 -18.05 8.10 -10.26
N VAL A 237 -18.17 8.79 -9.13
CA VAL A 237 -19.08 8.41 -8.06
C VAL A 237 -20.48 8.36 -8.68
N SER A 238 -20.98 7.16 -8.93
CA SER A 238 -22.39 6.98 -9.24
C SER A 238 -23.21 7.27 -7.97
N VAL A 239 -23.43 8.57 -7.72
CA VAL A 239 -24.42 8.99 -6.73
C VAL A 239 -25.77 8.86 -7.39
N THR A 240 -26.37 7.67 -7.32
CA THR A 240 -27.82 7.54 -7.52
C THR A 240 -28.29 6.17 -6.99
N LYS A 241 -28.65 6.11 -5.74
CA LYS A 241 -29.90 5.44 -5.37
C LYS A 241 -30.76 6.46 -4.65
N GLU A 242 -31.86 6.86 -5.28
CA GLU A 242 -32.95 7.55 -4.60
C GLU A 242 -33.32 6.73 -3.35
N VAL A 243 -33.21 7.34 -2.20
CA VAL A 243 -33.76 6.80 -0.96
C VAL A 243 -35.26 6.92 -1.13
N ASN A 244 -35.93 5.84 -1.49
CA ASN A 244 -37.38 5.76 -1.39
C ASN A 244 -37.71 5.74 0.09
N GLU A 245 -38.43 6.79 0.55
CA GLU A 245 -39.04 6.91 1.86
C GLU A 245 -40.05 5.76 2.15
#